data_55678073440ddd533f5a57bae509fd50
#
_entry.id   55678073440ddd533f5a57bae509fd50
#
_cell.length_a   1.000
_cell.length_b   1.000
_cell.length_c   1.000
_cell.angle_alpha   90.00
_cell.angle_beta   90.00
_cell.angle_gamma   90.00
#
_symmetry.space_group_name_H-M   'P 1'
#
loop_
_entity.id
_entity.type
_entity.pdbx_description
1 polymer ?
#
loop_
_entity_poly.entity_id
_entity_poly.type
_entity_poly.pdbx_seq_one_letter_code
_entity_poly.pdbx_strand_id
1 'polypeptide(L)'
;IAVQIGTTGANKAGEVKNAKVTAFNDNTAAAMELKNGGADAVINDSPVLKYYLQQGGSADAKVVGAVMNSEDYGIAVKKGNDKLAAEINKALAEMKQNGEYDKLYKTWFGEEKK
;
A
#
# COMPACT_ATOMS: atom_id res chain seq x y z
N ILE A 1 6.68 15.38 5.00
CA ILE A 1 6.21 14.06 4.59
C ILE A 1 4.77 13.88 5.05
N ALA A 2 3.86 13.54 4.16
CA ALA A 2 2.48 13.18 4.49
C ALA A 2 2.36 11.66 4.68
N VAL A 3 1.58 11.21 5.65
CA VAL A 3 1.37 9.80 5.99
C VAL A 3 -0.07 9.54 6.39
N GLN A 4 -0.50 8.28 6.29
CA GLN A 4 -1.75 7.84 6.89
C GLN A 4 -1.52 7.49 8.36
N ILE A 5 -2.36 8.01 9.25
CA ILE A 5 -2.26 7.78 10.70
C ILE A 5 -2.36 6.29 11.03
N GLY A 6 -1.57 5.83 12.00
CA GLY A 6 -1.63 4.46 12.51
C GLY A 6 -1.00 3.40 11.61
N THR A 7 -0.28 3.79 10.57
CA THR A 7 0.40 2.85 9.65
C THR A 7 1.88 2.66 10.02
N THR A 8 2.46 1.57 9.53
CA THR A 8 3.91 1.32 9.60
C THR A 8 4.67 2.38 8.80
N GLY A 9 4.09 2.87 7.69
CA GLY A 9 4.62 4.01 6.93
C GLY A 9 4.75 5.29 7.74
N ALA A 10 3.78 5.57 8.64
CA ALA A 10 3.86 6.71 9.55
C ALA A 10 5.03 6.56 10.56
N ASN A 11 5.25 5.34 11.07
CA ASN A 11 6.38 5.04 11.95
C ASN A 11 7.72 5.27 11.21
N LYS A 12 7.82 4.79 9.97
CA LYS A 12 9.01 4.97 9.13
C LYS A 12 9.28 6.44 8.78
N ALA A 13 8.25 7.22 8.52
CA ALA A 13 8.40 8.65 8.30
C ALA A 13 9.01 9.37 9.53
N GLY A 14 8.62 8.93 10.73
CA GLY A 14 9.16 9.47 11.98
C GLY A 14 10.66 9.21 12.20
N GLU A 15 11.25 8.22 11.52
CA GLU A 15 12.68 7.93 11.56
C GLU A 15 13.52 8.85 10.64
N VAL A 16 12.87 9.61 9.75
CA VAL A 16 13.54 10.50 8.78
C VAL A 16 14.00 11.78 9.49
N LYS A 17 15.31 11.94 9.61
CA LYS A 17 15.90 13.11 10.29
C LYS A 17 15.48 14.41 9.62
N ASN A 18 15.12 15.40 10.44
CA ASN A 18 14.72 16.74 10.02
C ASN A 18 13.45 16.80 9.13
N ALA A 19 12.71 15.71 9.00
CA ALA A 19 11.45 15.74 8.27
C ALA A 19 10.30 16.21 9.17
N LYS A 20 9.48 17.12 8.66
CA LYS A 20 8.16 17.42 9.24
C LYS A 20 7.19 16.36 8.75
N VAL A 21 6.59 15.61 9.66
CA VAL A 21 5.62 14.56 9.34
C VAL A 21 4.21 15.06 9.69
N THR A 22 3.29 14.99 8.73
CA THR A 22 1.87 15.32 8.92
C THR A 22 1.01 14.09 8.65
N ALA A 23 0.22 13.67 9.63
CA ALA A 23 -0.63 12.50 9.55
C ALA A 23 -2.06 12.88 9.10
N PHE A 24 -2.61 12.08 8.19
CA PHE A 24 -3.95 12.20 7.63
C PHE A 24 -4.78 10.94 7.94
N ASN A 25 -6.10 11.05 7.88
CA ASN A 25 -6.97 9.93 8.20
C ASN A 25 -6.87 8.77 7.19
N ASP A 26 -6.56 9.08 5.94
CA ASP A 26 -6.43 8.10 4.86
C ASP A 26 -5.34 8.49 3.84
N ASN A 27 -5.01 7.54 2.96
CA ASN A 27 -4.01 7.75 1.92
C ASN A 27 -4.41 8.83 0.90
N THR A 28 -5.71 8.96 0.61
CA THR A 28 -6.19 9.95 -0.37
C THR A 28 -5.90 11.35 0.11
N ALA A 29 -6.18 11.65 1.38
CA ALA A 29 -5.88 12.94 1.98
C ALA A 29 -4.36 13.23 1.99
N ALA A 30 -3.53 12.24 2.33
CA ALA A 30 -2.06 12.37 2.27
C ALA A 30 -1.56 12.63 0.83
N ALA A 31 -2.13 11.94 -0.15
CA ALA A 31 -1.78 12.14 -1.56
C ALA A 31 -2.25 13.51 -2.09
N MET A 32 -3.40 14.00 -1.65
CA MET A 32 -3.87 15.34 -1.98
C MET A 32 -2.97 16.43 -1.41
N GLU A 33 -2.41 16.23 -0.22
CA GLU A 33 -1.43 17.15 0.36
C GLU A 33 -0.15 17.23 -0.48
N LEU A 34 0.34 16.09 -1.00
CA LEU A 34 1.44 16.07 -1.96
C LEU A 34 1.08 16.82 -3.25
N LYS A 35 -0.08 16.52 -3.82
CA LYS A 35 -0.56 17.15 -5.06
C LYS A 35 -0.66 18.66 -4.94
N ASN A 36 -1.12 19.16 -3.81
CA ASN A 36 -1.29 20.58 -3.53
C ASN A 36 0.00 21.29 -3.08
N GLY A 37 1.11 20.58 -2.98
CA GLY A 37 2.41 21.13 -2.59
C GLY A 37 2.57 21.36 -1.10
N GLY A 38 1.67 20.85 -0.25
CA GLY A 38 1.79 20.92 1.20
C GLY A 38 2.72 19.87 1.80
N ALA A 39 3.04 18.84 1.00
CA ALA A 39 4.06 17.84 1.34
C ALA A 39 4.98 17.57 0.14
N ASP A 40 6.22 17.21 0.41
CA ASP A 40 7.22 16.86 -0.61
C ASP A 40 7.21 15.35 -0.94
N ALA A 41 6.65 14.53 -0.02
CA ALA A 41 6.58 13.08 -0.17
C ALA A 41 5.41 12.48 0.61
N VAL A 42 4.95 11.30 0.16
CA VAL A 42 4.03 10.42 0.88
C VAL A 42 4.73 9.10 1.15
N ILE A 43 4.61 8.57 2.37
CA ILE A 43 5.07 7.22 2.71
C ILE A 43 3.85 6.38 3.09
N ASN A 44 3.64 5.30 2.33
CA ASN A 44 2.58 4.31 2.58
C ASN A 44 2.97 2.97 1.93
N ASP A 45 2.13 1.97 2.07
CA ASP A 45 2.34 0.64 1.49
C ASP A 45 2.42 0.70 -0.04
N SER A 46 3.36 -0.05 -0.60
CA SER A 46 3.60 -0.05 -2.04
C SER A 46 2.34 -0.34 -2.89
N PRO A 47 1.48 -1.32 -2.55
CA PRO A 47 0.24 -1.53 -3.30
C PRO A 47 -0.72 -0.34 -3.24
N VAL A 48 -0.81 0.33 -2.09
CA VAL A 48 -1.67 1.52 -1.92
C VAL A 48 -1.20 2.67 -2.80
N LEU A 49 0.11 2.93 -2.83
CA LEU A 49 0.70 3.96 -3.69
C LEU A 49 0.55 3.61 -5.18
N LYS A 50 0.80 2.35 -5.56
CA LYS A 50 0.64 1.89 -6.94
C LYS A 50 -0.82 2.02 -7.40
N TYR A 51 -1.78 1.66 -6.56
CA TYR A 51 -3.20 1.84 -6.86
C TYR A 51 -3.54 3.32 -7.10
N TYR A 52 -3.09 4.23 -6.21
CA TYR A 52 -3.28 5.66 -6.41
C TYR A 52 -2.75 6.15 -7.76
N LEU A 53 -1.54 5.71 -8.15
CA LEU A 53 -0.97 6.07 -9.45
C LEU A 53 -1.80 5.55 -10.63
N GLN A 54 -2.33 4.33 -10.55
CA GLN A 54 -3.21 3.75 -11.57
C GLN A 54 -4.54 4.50 -11.71
N GLN A 55 -5.03 5.10 -10.62
CA GLN A 55 -6.26 5.90 -10.62
C GLN A 55 -6.04 7.36 -11.08
N GLY A 56 -4.94 7.65 -11.73
CA GLY A 56 -4.63 8.97 -12.30
C GLY A 56 -3.59 9.77 -11.51
N GLY A 57 -3.15 9.32 -10.35
CA GLY A 57 -2.14 9.99 -9.53
C GLY A 57 -0.76 10.08 -10.19
N SER A 58 -0.52 9.31 -11.27
CA SER A 58 0.73 9.35 -12.04
C SER A 58 1.00 10.69 -12.74
N ALA A 59 -0.01 11.53 -12.90
CA ALA A 59 0.16 12.90 -13.38
C ALA A 59 0.88 13.81 -12.36
N ASP A 60 0.69 13.51 -11.07
CA ASP A 60 1.15 14.36 -9.96
C ASP A 60 2.32 13.74 -9.18
N ALA A 61 2.48 12.41 -9.22
CA ALA A 61 3.42 11.69 -8.37
C ALA A 61 4.03 10.46 -9.07
N LYS A 62 5.14 9.98 -8.52
CA LYS A 62 5.79 8.71 -8.89
C LYS A 62 6.34 8.03 -7.64
N VAL A 63 6.41 6.71 -7.65
CA VAL A 63 7.13 5.95 -6.62
C VAL A 63 8.63 6.09 -6.87
N VAL A 64 9.39 6.39 -5.82
CA VAL A 64 10.85 6.54 -5.85
C VAL A 64 11.50 5.70 -4.74
N GLY A 65 12.75 5.36 -4.93
CA GLY A 65 13.52 4.58 -3.96
C GLY A 65 13.19 3.09 -3.97
N ALA A 66 13.87 2.36 -3.08
CA ALA A 66 13.60 0.95 -2.82
C ALA A 66 12.51 0.77 -1.76
N VAL A 67 11.91 -0.41 -1.71
CA VAL A 67 10.99 -0.80 -0.62
C VAL A 67 11.76 -0.75 0.71
N MET A 68 11.26 0.00 1.68
CA MET A 68 11.95 0.22 2.95
C MET A 68 11.89 -0.99 3.89
N ASN A 69 10.79 -1.74 3.83
CA ASN A 69 10.58 -2.98 4.58
C ASN A 69 9.59 -3.87 3.82
N SER A 70 9.64 -5.17 4.10
CA SER A 70 8.66 -6.14 3.57
C SER A 70 7.64 -6.44 4.65
N GLU A 71 6.36 -6.45 4.27
CA GLU A 71 5.25 -6.77 5.16
C GLU A 71 4.27 -7.71 4.44
N ASP A 72 3.69 -8.63 5.20
CA ASP A 72 2.64 -9.50 4.70
C ASP A 72 1.26 -8.94 5.08
N TYR A 73 0.30 -9.01 4.16
CA TYR A 73 -1.09 -8.75 4.49
C TYR A 73 -1.74 -10.00 5.05
N GLY A 74 -2.48 -9.85 6.14
CA GLY A 74 -3.27 -10.91 6.75
C GLY A 74 -4.77 -10.68 6.56
N ILE A 75 -5.51 -11.77 6.41
CA ILE A 75 -6.98 -11.76 6.40
C ILE A 75 -7.46 -12.25 7.76
N ALA A 76 -8.13 -11.39 8.52
CA ALA A 76 -8.69 -11.75 9.81
C ALA A 76 -10.08 -12.39 9.64
N VAL A 77 -10.29 -13.51 10.33
CA VAL A 77 -11.60 -14.16 10.46
C VAL A 77 -12.01 -14.24 11.93
N LYS A 78 -13.31 -14.39 12.19
CA LYS A 78 -13.79 -14.59 13.56
C LYS A 78 -13.13 -15.82 14.18
N LYS A 79 -12.64 -15.70 15.41
CA LYS A 79 -12.04 -16.81 16.18
C LYS A 79 -12.99 -18.02 16.23
N GLY A 80 -12.48 -19.19 15.90
CA GLY A 80 -13.25 -20.44 15.80
C GLY A 80 -13.92 -20.66 14.45
N ASN A 81 -13.79 -19.75 13.48
CA ASN A 81 -14.28 -19.95 12.11
C ASN A 81 -13.19 -20.59 11.23
N ASP A 82 -12.73 -21.79 11.64
CA ASP A 82 -11.62 -22.49 10.98
C ASP A 82 -11.98 -22.93 9.56
N LYS A 83 -13.28 -23.21 9.33
CA LYS A 83 -13.77 -23.55 7.98
C LYS A 83 -13.54 -22.41 6.99
N LEU A 84 -13.93 -21.18 7.34
CA LEU A 84 -13.70 -20.02 6.46
C LEU A 84 -12.21 -19.75 6.26
N ALA A 85 -11.39 -19.88 7.32
CA ALA A 85 -9.94 -19.71 7.20
C ALA A 85 -9.34 -20.74 6.22
N ALA A 86 -9.76 -21.99 6.29
CA ALA A 86 -9.31 -23.04 5.38
C ALA A 86 -9.74 -22.77 3.92
N GLU A 87 -10.99 -22.33 3.71
CA GLU A 87 -11.50 -21.99 2.38
C GLU A 87 -10.74 -20.80 1.76
N ILE A 88 -10.45 -19.75 2.53
CA ILE A 88 -9.64 -18.60 2.08
C ILE A 88 -8.23 -19.05 1.71
N ASN A 89 -7.57 -19.83 2.57
CA ASN A 89 -6.22 -20.31 2.30
C ASN A 89 -6.16 -21.18 1.03
N LYS A 90 -7.17 -22.05 0.83
CA LYS A 90 -7.29 -22.86 -0.37
C LYS A 90 -7.45 -21.99 -1.62
N ALA A 91 -8.37 -21.04 -1.60
CA ALA A 91 -8.60 -20.12 -2.72
C ALA A 91 -7.34 -19.32 -3.07
N LEU A 92 -6.63 -18.77 -2.08
CA LEU A 92 -5.37 -18.07 -2.31
C LEU A 92 -4.29 -18.95 -2.93
N ALA A 93 -4.18 -20.22 -2.47
CA ALA A 93 -3.24 -21.18 -3.04
C ALA A 93 -3.57 -21.50 -4.51
N GLU A 94 -4.84 -21.74 -4.82
CA GLU A 94 -5.32 -21.98 -6.18
C GLU A 94 -5.07 -20.78 -7.11
N MET A 95 -5.38 -19.55 -6.66
CA MET A 95 -5.12 -18.34 -7.44
C MET A 95 -3.63 -18.13 -7.73
N LYS A 96 -2.76 -18.44 -6.78
CA LYS A 96 -1.30 -18.38 -6.99
C LYS A 96 -0.80 -19.44 -7.98
N GLN A 97 -1.38 -20.65 -7.96
CA GLN A 97 -0.99 -21.75 -8.86
C GLN A 97 -1.47 -21.53 -10.29
N ASN A 98 -2.68 -20.98 -10.49
CA ASN A 98 -3.26 -20.81 -11.82
C ASN A 98 -2.93 -19.45 -12.47
N GLY A 99 -2.15 -18.59 -11.80
CA GLY A 99 -1.75 -17.27 -12.28
C GLY A 99 -2.81 -16.17 -12.14
N GLU A 100 -3.96 -16.46 -11.55
CA GLU A 100 -5.03 -15.47 -11.35
C GLU A 100 -4.61 -14.37 -10.38
N TYR A 101 -3.85 -14.73 -9.34
CA TYR A 101 -3.29 -13.77 -8.39
C TYR A 101 -2.42 -12.72 -9.09
N ASP A 102 -1.50 -13.16 -9.94
CA ASP A 102 -0.60 -12.26 -10.67
C ASP A 102 -1.36 -11.38 -11.66
N LYS A 103 -2.39 -11.93 -12.31
CA LYS A 103 -3.27 -11.17 -13.20
C LYS A 103 -4.02 -10.07 -12.46
N LEU A 104 -4.60 -10.37 -11.30
CA LEU A 104 -5.29 -9.39 -10.46
C LEU A 104 -4.32 -8.34 -9.92
N TYR A 105 -3.14 -8.76 -9.44
CA TYR A 105 -2.11 -7.84 -8.98
C TYR A 105 -1.72 -6.84 -10.06
N LYS A 106 -1.46 -7.33 -11.28
CA LYS A 106 -1.13 -6.49 -12.43
C LYS A 106 -2.27 -5.52 -12.79
N THR A 107 -3.51 -6.00 -12.74
CA THR A 107 -4.70 -5.19 -13.05
C THR A 107 -4.83 -4.00 -12.10
N TRP A 108 -4.63 -4.21 -10.80
CA TRP A 108 -4.90 -3.20 -9.79
C TRP A 108 -3.69 -2.33 -9.41
N PHE A 109 -2.49 -2.88 -9.53
CA PHE A 109 -1.26 -2.23 -9.05
C PHE A 109 -0.24 -1.96 -10.17
N GLY A 110 -0.53 -2.39 -11.40
CA GLY A 110 0.37 -2.26 -12.53
C GLY A 110 1.49 -3.31 -12.55
N GLU A 111 2.35 -3.23 -13.56
CA GLU A 111 3.49 -4.12 -13.67
C GLU A 111 4.58 -3.77 -12.64
N GLU A 112 5.18 -4.78 -12.03
CA GLU A 112 6.42 -4.57 -11.30
C GLU A 112 7.52 -4.20 -12.29
N LYS A 113 7.96 -2.96 -12.25
CA LYS A 113 9.23 -2.61 -12.90
C LYS A 113 10.35 -3.28 -12.10
N LYS A 114 10.94 -4.32 -12.69
CA LYS A 114 12.17 -4.94 -12.18
C LYS A 114 13.31 -3.95 -12.18
#